data_979026c5af35cd2607c9036d800f8f45
#
_entry.id   979026c5af35cd2607c9036d800f8f45
#
_cell.length_a   1.000
_cell.length_b   1.000
_cell.length_c   1.000
_cell.angle_alpha   90.00
_cell.angle_beta   90.00
_cell.angle_gamma   90.00
#
_symmetry.space_group_name_H-M   'P 1'
#
loop_
_entity.id
_entity.type
_entity.pdbx_description
1 polymer ?
#
loop_
_entity_poly.entity_id
_entity_poly.type
_entity_poly.pdbx_seq_one_letter_code
_entity_poly.pdbx_strand_id
1 'polypeptide(L)'
;MVARCFFDAKGELMQIIDYFHSENPEHWRTQIAQYEWRAAKYLAHLLETGEFHSFVGEGTLYLLADEDRLVSFVSLAERDSIDVAYTPWIGFVHTAPEYRGHRYVGKLIDYACAVAGEHGASRVNICTDHVGLYEKYGFTYLENRVDHFGGESRVYFRDSEKMKGSLNT
;
A
#
# COMPACT_ATOMS: atom_id res chain seq x y z
N MET A 1 -7.03 -4.63 16.68
CA MET A 1 -7.63 -4.63 15.31
C MET A 1 -7.56 -6.05 14.78
N VAL A 2 -8.69 -6.61 14.35
CA VAL A 2 -8.72 -7.99 13.85
C VAL A 2 -8.10 -8.00 12.46
N ALA A 3 -7.06 -8.81 12.26
CA ALA A 3 -6.49 -9.06 10.94
C ALA A 3 -7.60 -9.54 9.99
N ARG A 4 -7.70 -8.94 8.81
CA ARG A 4 -8.63 -9.42 7.79
C ARG A 4 -8.04 -10.60 7.05
N CYS A 5 -8.76 -11.70 7.06
CA CYS A 5 -8.40 -12.91 6.33
C CYS A 5 -9.33 -13.11 5.14
N PHE A 6 -8.81 -13.64 4.07
CA PHE A 6 -9.58 -14.09 2.92
C PHE A 6 -8.90 -15.30 2.28
N PHE A 7 -9.67 -16.11 1.53
CA PHE A 7 -9.12 -17.17 0.73
C PHE A 7 -8.80 -16.66 -0.67
N ASP A 8 -7.64 -16.98 -1.18
CA ASP A 8 -7.29 -16.69 -2.57
C ASP A 8 -8.00 -17.62 -3.56
N ALA A 9 -7.72 -17.47 -4.86
CA ALA A 9 -8.33 -18.30 -5.91
C ALA A 9 -7.93 -19.79 -5.83
N LYS A 10 -6.85 -20.11 -5.09
CA LYS A 10 -6.38 -21.47 -4.85
C LYS A 10 -6.93 -22.08 -3.54
N GLY A 11 -7.70 -21.28 -2.77
CA GLY A 11 -8.20 -21.67 -1.46
C GLY A 11 -7.18 -21.52 -0.33
N GLU A 12 -6.08 -20.81 -0.56
CA GLU A 12 -5.08 -20.50 0.45
C GLU A 12 -5.52 -19.29 1.29
N LEU A 13 -5.33 -19.39 2.61
CA LEU A 13 -5.71 -18.33 3.54
C LEU A 13 -4.66 -17.23 3.53
N MET A 14 -5.07 -16.04 3.10
CA MET A 14 -4.27 -14.82 3.12
C MET A 14 -4.73 -13.90 4.24
N GLN A 15 -3.79 -13.19 4.84
CA GLN A 15 -4.04 -12.28 5.96
C GLN A 15 -3.52 -10.88 5.65
N ILE A 16 -4.37 -9.86 5.88
CA ILE A 16 -3.94 -8.45 5.84
C ILE A 16 -3.56 -8.03 7.25
N ILE A 17 -2.34 -7.52 7.40
CA ILE A 17 -1.74 -7.10 8.66
C ILE A 17 -1.41 -5.61 8.57
N ASP A 18 -1.76 -4.85 9.61
CA ASP A 18 -1.21 -3.52 9.82
C ASP A 18 0.15 -3.68 10.52
N TYR A 19 1.22 -3.24 9.86
CA TYR A 19 2.59 -3.40 10.35
C TYR A 19 2.78 -2.83 11.76
N PHE A 20 2.24 -1.63 12.04
CA PHE A 20 2.43 -0.94 13.31
C PHE A 20 1.61 -1.52 14.47
N HIS A 21 0.65 -2.38 14.16
CA HIS A 21 -0.14 -3.13 15.14
C HIS A 21 0.20 -4.62 15.15
N SER A 22 1.24 -5.03 14.41
CA SER A 22 1.72 -6.41 14.40
C SER A 22 2.41 -6.77 15.70
N GLU A 23 2.22 -8.01 16.15
CA GLU A 23 2.93 -8.58 17.31
C GLU A 23 4.43 -8.82 17.02
N ASN A 24 4.80 -8.94 15.74
CA ASN A 24 6.17 -9.23 15.32
C ASN A 24 6.60 -8.35 14.13
N PRO A 25 6.70 -7.03 14.29
CA PRO A 25 7.05 -6.12 13.20
C PRO A 25 8.46 -6.37 12.64
N GLU A 26 9.41 -6.80 13.46
CA GLU A 26 10.77 -7.09 13.02
C GLU A 26 10.84 -8.24 12.02
N HIS A 27 10.03 -9.26 12.18
CA HIS A 27 9.90 -10.37 11.24
C HIS A 27 9.52 -9.87 9.83
N TRP A 28 8.53 -8.98 9.75
CA TRP A 28 8.08 -8.40 8.49
C TRP A 28 9.11 -7.43 7.90
N ARG A 29 9.69 -6.56 8.71
CA ARG A 29 10.75 -5.63 8.30
C ARG A 29 11.94 -6.36 7.69
N THR A 30 12.35 -7.45 8.29
CA THR A 30 13.46 -8.27 7.79
C THR A 30 13.16 -8.85 6.42
N GLN A 31 11.92 -9.30 6.17
CA GLN A 31 11.50 -9.77 4.84
C GLN A 31 11.48 -8.64 3.81
N ILE A 32 10.96 -7.45 4.17
CA ILE A 32 10.98 -6.27 3.29
C ILE A 32 12.42 -5.94 2.87
N ALA A 33 13.36 -5.97 3.80
CA ALA A 33 14.77 -5.65 3.56
C ALA A 33 15.48 -6.59 2.58
N GLN A 34 14.96 -7.78 2.38
CA GLN A 34 15.54 -8.79 1.48
C GLN A 34 15.25 -8.55 -0.01
N TYR A 35 14.26 -7.72 -0.35
CA TYR A 35 13.93 -7.45 -1.75
C TYR A 35 14.99 -6.56 -2.40
N GLU A 36 15.31 -6.84 -3.68
CA GLU A 36 16.28 -6.07 -4.45
C GLU A 36 15.78 -4.67 -4.82
N TRP A 37 14.48 -4.42 -4.74
CA TRP A 37 13.88 -3.12 -5.04
C TRP A 37 14.37 -2.05 -4.06
N ARG A 38 14.98 -0.97 -4.62
CA ARG A 38 15.56 0.12 -3.80
C ARG A 38 14.56 0.73 -2.82
N ALA A 39 13.31 0.93 -3.24
CA ALA A 39 12.28 1.49 -2.37
C ALA A 39 11.93 0.55 -1.21
N ALA A 40 11.99 -0.77 -1.39
CA ALA A 40 11.81 -1.72 -0.30
C ALA A 40 12.93 -1.62 0.74
N LYS A 41 14.17 -1.50 0.28
CA LYS A 41 15.34 -1.31 1.18
C LYS A 41 15.23 0.02 1.94
N TYR A 42 14.79 1.07 1.27
CA TYR A 42 14.54 2.37 1.88
C TYR A 42 13.40 2.31 2.91
N LEU A 43 12.29 1.64 2.58
CA LEU A 43 11.20 1.40 3.52
C LEU A 43 11.67 0.66 4.77
N ALA A 44 12.43 -0.43 4.60
CA ALA A 44 12.96 -1.19 5.73
C ALA A 44 13.86 -0.32 6.62
N HIS A 45 14.66 0.57 6.05
CA HIS A 45 15.46 1.53 6.78
C HIS A 45 14.60 2.53 7.57
N LEU A 46 13.57 3.11 6.94
CA LEU A 46 12.64 4.03 7.62
C LEU A 46 11.93 3.35 8.81
N LEU A 47 11.55 2.10 8.65
CA LEU A 47 10.92 1.32 9.72
C LEU A 47 11.90 1.00 10.86
N GLU A 48 13.15 0.68 10.53
CA GLU A 48 14.19 0.37 11.50
C GLU A 48 14.57 1.60 12.34
N THR A 49 14.70 2.75 11.71
CA THR A 49 15.10 4.00 12.37
C THR A 49 13.95 4.76 13.02
N GLY A 50 12.70 4.33 12.81
CA GLY A 50 11.51 5.04 13.29
C GLY A 50 11.17 6.30 12.48
N GLU A 51 11.74 6.46 11.29
CA GLU A 51 11.56 7.65 10.45
C GLU A 51 10.42 7.53 9.42
N PHE A 52 9.67 6.42 9.44
CA PHE A 52 8.57 6.21 8.50
C PHE A 52 7.57 7.37 8.50
N HIS A 53 7.08 7.76 9.68
CA HIS A 53 6.10 8.85 9.79
C HIS A 53 6.70 10.24 9.53
N SER A 54 8.01 10.41 9.71
CA SER A 54 8.70 11.64 9.29
C SER A 54 8.70 11.80 7.78
N PHE A 55 8.77 10.69 7.05
CA PHE A 55 8.74 10.69 5.59
C PHE A 55 7.32 10.81 5.02
N VAL A 56 6.38 10.00 5.47
CA VAL A 56 5.03 9.90 4.86
C VAL A 56 3.95 10.68 5.62
N GLY A 57 4.24 11.20 6.82
CA GLY A 57 3.23 11.77 7.70
C GLY A 57 2.42 10.71 8.45
N GLU A 58 1.19 11.04 8.82
CA GLU A 58 0.28 10.08 9.41
C GLU A 58 -0.08 8.98 8.40
N GLY A 59 -0.11 7.76 8.85
CA GLY A 59 -0.45 6.63 8.01
C GLY A 59 0.05 5.30 8.54
N THR A 60 -0.09 4.29 7.72
CA THR A 60 0.32 2.93 8.05
C THR A 60 0.86 2.16 6.85
N LEU A 61 1.37 0.98 7.11
CA LEU A 61 1.84 0.02 6.13
C LEU A 61 1.00 -1.25 6.26
N TYR A 62 0.28 -1.60 5.21
CA TYR A 62 -0.47 -2.85 5.12
C TYR A 62 0.36 -3.93 4.43
N LEU A 63 0.37 -5.10 5.05
CA LEU A 63 1.04 -6.30 4.56
C LEU A 63 0.00 -7.34 4.19
N LEU A 64 0.25 -8.05 3.10
CA LEU A 64 -0.44 -9.29 2.79
C LEU A 64 0.50 -10.44 3.09
N ALA A 65 0.05 -11.38 3.90
CA ALA A 65 0.84 -12.53 4.34
C ALA A 65 0.15 -13.85 4.00
N ASP A 66 0.96 -14.82 3.60
CA ASP A 66 0.67 -16.23 3.51
C ASP A 66 1.39 -16.89 4.70
N GLU A 67 0.64 -17.15 5.78
CA GLU A 67 1.19 -17.55 7.08
C GLU A 67 2.27 -16.58 7.57
N ASP A 68 3.52 -17.01 7.66
CA ASP A 68 4.67 -16.22 8.08
C ASP A 68 5.46 -15.60 6.91
N ARG A 69 4.97 -15.72 5.67
CA ARG A 69 5.62 -15.23 4.45
C ARG A 69 4.96 -13.95 3.96
N LEU A 70 5.79 -12.94 3.71
CA LEU A 70 5.34 -11.70 3.12
C LEU A 70 5.05 -11.89 1.63
N VAL A 71 3.83 -11.57 1.22
CA VAL A 71 3.35 -11.67 -0.17
C VAL A 71 3.42 -10.33 -0.87
N SER A 72 2.88 -9.29 -0.24
CA SER A 72 2.76 -7.96 -0.82
C SER A 72 2.64 -6.91 0.28
N PHE A 73 2.93 -5.64 -0.04
CA PHE A 73 2.72 -4.53 0.87
C PHE A 73 2.41 -3.24 0.13
N VAL A 74 1.68 -2.35 0.81
CA VAL A 74 1.40 -0.98 0.40
C VAL A 74 1.34 -0.08 1.63
N SER A 75 1.82 1.16 1.52
CA SER A 75 1.51 2.19 2.51
C SER A 75 0.21 2.91 2.17
N LEU A 76 -0.49 3.40 3.18
CA LEU A 76 -1.57 4.37 3.08
C LEU A 76 -1.24 5.50 4.03
N ALA A 77 -0.93 6.69 3.52
CA ALA A 77 -0.37 7.75 4.32
C ALA A 77 -0.72 9.14 3.79
N GLU A 78 -0.43 10.14 4.61
CA GLU A 78 -0.70 11.55 4.31
C GLU A 78 0.07 12.07 3.10
N ARG A 79 1.32 11.65 2.92
CA ARG A 79 2.24 12.12 1.87
C ARG A 79 2.91 10.97 1.14
N ASP A 80 3.45 11.30 -0.03
CA ASP A 80 4.40 10.49 -0.78
C ASP A 80 5.57 11.40 -1.21
N SER A 81 6.32 11.00 -2.23
CA SER A 81 7.51 11.70 -2.74
C SER A 81 7.21 12.94 -3.58
N ILE A 82 5.98 13.41 -3.62
CA ILE A 82 5.55 14.58 -4.40
C ILE A 82 4.97 15.65 -3.46
N ASP A 83 5.39 16.89 -3.67
CA ASP A 83 5.03 18.04 -2.84
C ASP A 83 3.75 18.69 -3.38
N VAL A 84 2.61 18.15 -3.01
CA VAL A 84 1.27 18.64 -3.37
C VAL A 84 0.30 18.47 -2.20
N ALA A 85 -0.82 19.21 -2.26
CA ALA A 85 -1.84 19.18 -1.22
C ALA A 85 -2.76 17.94 -1.26
N TYR A 86 -2.60 17.04 -2.23
CA TYR A 86 -3.42 15.83 -2.34
C TYR A 86 -3.12 14.86 -1.20
N THR A 87 -4.14 14.25 -0.67
CA THR A 87 -4.04 13.28 0.43
C THR A 87 -5.31 12.40 0.48
N PRO A 88 -5.27 11.14 0.92
CA PRO A 88 -4.08 10.35 1.23
C PRO A 88 -3.42 9.73 -0.01
N TRP A 89 -2.27 9.09 0.20
CA TRP A 89 -1.47 8.43 -0.81
C TRP A 89 -1.31 6.94 -0.52
N ILE A 90 -1.38 6.13 -1.57
CA ILE A 90 -0.84 4.78 -1.58
C ILE A 90 0.58 4.84 -2.12
N GLY A 91 1.52 4.29 -1.38
CA GLY A 91 2.94 4.24 -1.76
C GLY A 91 3.56 2.89 -1.44
N PHE A 92 4.85 2.75 -1.72
CA PHE A 92 5.61 1.53 -1.47
C PHE A 92 4.91 0.26 -1.95
N VAL A 93 4.33 0.29 -3.14
CA VAL A 93 3.55 -0.81 -3.71
C VAL A 93 4.47 -1.91 -4.22
N HIS A 94 4.43 -3.09 -3.63
CA HIS A 94 5.30 -4.21 -4.00
C HIS A 94 4.60 -5.56 -3.81
N THR A 95 4.93 -6.49 -4.69
CA THR A 95 4.59 -7.92 -4.56
C THR A 95 5.87 -8.74 -4.69
N ALA A 96 6.06 -9.69 -3.77
CA ALA A 96 7.18 -10.61 -3.83
C ALA A 96 7.21 -11.34 -5.20
N PRO A 97 8.39 -11.50 -5.82
CA PRO A 97 8.49 -12.04 -7.17
C PRO A 97 7.76 -13.37 -7.39
N GLU A 98 7.83 -14.28 -6.42
CA GLU A 98 7.19 -15.61 -6.46
C GLU A 98 5.66 -15.57 -6.38
N TYR A 99 5.08 -14.44 -5.95
CA TYR A 99 3.63 -14.24 -5.82
C TYR A 99 3.04 -13.36 -6.94
N ARG A 100 3.83 -12.90 -7.89
CA ARG A 100 3.37 -12.06 -8.99
C ARG A 100 2.42 -12.79 -9.93
N GLY A 101 1.60 -12.04 -10.66
CA GLY A 101 0.64 -12.57 -11.62
C GLY A 101 -0.71 -13.00 -11.03
N HIS A 102 -0.92 -12.85 -9.73
CA HIS A 102 -2.16 -13.23 -9.04
C HIS A 102 -3.00 -12.04 -8.55
N ARG A 103 -2.59 -10.83 -8.87
CA ARG A 103 -3.24 -9.57 -8.45
C ARG A 103 -3.37 -9.41 -6.92
N TYR A 104 -2.47 -9.97 -6.15
CA TYR A 104 -2.50 -9.86 -4.70
C TYR A 104 -2.41 -8.41 -4.21
N VAL A 105 -1.58 -7.58 -4.84
CA VAL A 105 -1.49 -6.16 -4.50
C VAL A 105 -2.82 -5.42 -4.71
N GLY A 106 -3.64 -5.86 -5.66
CA GLY A 106 -4.98 -5.32 -5.87
C GLY A 106 -5.88 -5.46 -4.66
N LYS A 107 -5.75 -6.57 -3.91
CA LYS A 107 -6.47 -6.77 -2.65
C LYS A 107 -6.07 -5.75 -1.59
N LEU A 108 -4.78 -5.45 -1.47
CA LEU A 108 -4.28 -4.42 -0.57
C LEU A 108 -4.71 -3.02 -0.99
N ILE A 109 -4.68 -2.72 -2.28
CA ILE A 109 -5.14 -1.43 -2.83
C ILE A 109 -6.63 -1.24 -2.53
N ASP A 110 -7.47 -2.23 -2.80
CA ASP A 110 -8.91 -2.18 -2.49
C ASP A 110 -9.15 -1.96 -0.99
N TYR A 111 -8.42 -2.68 -0.15
CA TYR A 111 -8.49 -2.54 1.30
C TYR A 111 -8.08 -1.12 1.76
N ALA A 112 -6.95 -0.62 1.26
CA ALA A 112 -6.47 0.72 1.61
C ALA A 112 -7.45 1.82 1.16
N CYS A 113 -8.04 1.70 -0.04
CA CYS A 113 -9.06 2.63 -0.52
C CYS A 113 -10.32 2.59 0.35
N ALA A 114 -10.76 1.40 0.78
CA ALA A 114 -11.91 1.26 1.67
C ALA A 114 -11.64 1.90 3.04
N VAL A 115 -10.45 1.68 3.62
CA VAL A 115 -10.04 2.31 4.88
C VAL A 115 -9.99 3.83 4.76
N ALA A 116 -9.42 4.36 3.68
CA ALA A 116 -9.38 5.79 3.42
C ALA A 116 -10.80 6.39 3.34
N GLY A 117 -11.72 5.71 2.67
CA GLY A 117 -13.14 6.12 2.59
C GLY A 117 -13.83 6.12 3.95
N GLU A 118 -13.57 5.15 4.80
CA GLU A 118 -14.08 5.10 6.19
C GLU A 118 -13.59 6.28 7.02
N HIS A 119 -12.38 6.76 6.78
CA HIS A 119 -11.80 7.94 7.42
C HIS A 119 -12.18 9.26 6.75
N GLY A 120 -13.09 9.23 5.79
CA GLY A 120 -13.66 10.43 5.18
C GLY A 120 -12.96 10.93 3.92
N ALA A 121 -11.96 10.23 3.42
CA ALA A 121 -11.32 10.60 2.16
C ALA A 121 -12.25 10.31 0.97
N SER A 122 -12.38 11.27 0.04
CA SER A 122 -13.16 11.08 -1.19
C SER A 122 -12.39 10.39 -2.29
N ARG A 123 -11.05 10.47 -2.25
CA ARG A 123 -10.16 9.82 -3.20
C ARG A 123 -8.83 9.45 -2.58
N VAL A 124 -8.13 8.54 -3.25
CA VAL A 124 -6.79 8.11 -2.91
C VAL A 124 -5.88 8.36 -4.10
N ASN A 125 -4.66 8.81 -3.86
CA ASN A 125 -3.69 9.17 -4.88
C ASN A 125 -2.53 8.17 -4.90
N ILE A 126 -1.89 8.05 -6.06
CA ILE A 126 -0.68 7.26 -6.23
C ILE A 126 0.23 7.95 -7.24
N CYS A 127 1.54 7.91 -7.01
CA CYS A 127 2.51 8.36 -8.01
C CYS A 127 3.38 7.18 -8.48
N THR A 128 3.71 7.19 -9.77
CA THR A 128 4.44 6.10 -10.41
C THR A 128 5.03 6.54 -11.73
N ASP A 129 6.06 5.87 -12.20
CA ASP A 129 6.57 5.95 -13.57
C ASP A 129 5.94 4.91 -14.51
N HIS A 130 5.17 3.97 -13.97
CA HIS A 130 4.47 2.98 -14.78
C HIS A 130 3.28 3.56 -15.54
N VAL A 131 3.10 3.10 -16.77
CA VAL A 131 1.95 3.41 -17.62
C VAL A 131 1.11 2.15 -17.82
N GLY A 132 -0.21 2.24 -17.64
CA GLY A 132 -1.13 1.13 -17.87
C GLY A 132 -1.28 0.14 -16.72
N LEU A 133 -0.49 0.27 -15.66
CA LEU A 133 -0.54 -0.65 -14.51
C LEU A 133 -1.70 -0.31 -13.56
N TYR A 134 -1.75 0.92 -13.10
CA TYR A 134 -2.73 1.31 -12.06
C TYR A 134 -4.13 1.56 -12.61
N GLU A 135 -4.26 1.81 -13.90
CA GLU A 135 -5.55 1.84 -14.58
C GLU A 135 -6.31 0.51 -14.41
N LYS A 136 -5.59 -0.62 -14.35
CA LYS A 136 -6.17 -1.95 -14.07
C LYS A 136 -6.77 -2.07 -12.68
N TYR A 137 -6.34 -1.22 -11.75
CA TYR A 137 -6.84 -1.15 -10.38
C TYR A 137 -7.83 0.01 -10.16
N GLY A 138 -8.37 0.59 -11.24
CA GLY A 138 -9.38 1.63 -11.17
C GLY A 138 -8.85 3.05 -10.98
N PHE A 139 -7.56 3.26 -11.14
CA PHE A 139 -6.96 4.59 -11.08
C PHE A 139 -7.06 5.31 -12.42
N THR A 140 -7.24 6.64 -12.36
CA THR A 140 -7.28 7.54 -13.50
C THR A 140 -6.07 8.47 -13.46
N TYR A 141 -5.42 8.67 -14.60
CA TYR A 141 -4.32 9.62 -14.74
C TYR A 141 -4.80 11.06 -14.48
N LEU A 142 -4.02 11.80 -13.71
CA LEU A 142 -4.29 13.20 -13.39
C LEU A 142 -3.27 14.13 -14.05
N GLU A 143 -2.00 13.97 -13.73
CA GLU A 143 -0.93 14.89 -14.18
C GLU A 143 0.46 14.28 -13.97
N ASN A 144 1.49 14.92 -14.54
CA ASN A 144 2.88 14.65 -14.22
C ASN A 144 3.40 15.65 -13.19
N ARG A 145 4.25 15.17 -12.29
CA ARG A 145 4.96 15.98 -11.28
C ARG A 145 6.40 15.53 -11.14
N VAL A 146 7.25 16.41 -10.63
CA VAL A 146 8.62 16.06 -10.25
C VAL A 146 8.59 15.58 -8.79
N ASP A 147 9.20 14.44 -8.55
CA ASP A 147 9.31 13.88 -7.20
C ASP A 147 10.50 14.47 -6.42
N HIS A 148 10.62 14.16 -5.13
CA HIS A 148 11.69 14.63 -4.25
C HIS A 148 13.09 14.18 -4.69
N PHE A 149 13.18 13.19 -5.57
CA PHE A 149 14.43 12.64 -6.09
C PHE A 149 14.81 13.25 -7.45
N GLY A 150 13.99 14.19 -7.96
CA GLY A 150 14.21 14.88 -9.22
C GLY A 150 13.72 14.12 -10.46
N GLY A 151 13.05 12.99 -10.27
CA GLY A 151 12.42 12.22 -11.33
C GLY A 151 11.03 12.73 -11.70
N GLU A 152 10.62 12.52 -12.95
CA GLU A 152 9.24 12.77 -13.36
C GLU A 152 8.36 11.58 -13.00
N SER A 153 7.27 11.84 -12.28
CA SER A 153 6.29 10.85 -11.87
C SER A 153 4.90 11.20 -12.38
N ARG A 154 4.15 10.17 -12.74
CA ARG A 154 2.73 10.28 -13.10
C ARG A 154 1.89 10.19 -11.83
N VAL A 155 0.96 11.10 -11.67
CA VAL A 155 -0.01 11.10 -10.57
C VAL A 155 -1.32 10.53 -11.08
N TYR A 156 -1.86 9.58 -10.34
CA TYR A 156 -3.15 8.95 -10.57
C TYR A 156 -4.03 9.11 -9.33
N PHE A 157 -5.33 9.02 -9.51
CA PHE A 157 -6.28 8.97 -8.40
C PHE A 157 -7.34 7.90 -8.64
N ARG A 158 -7.94 7.46 -7.55
CA ARG A 158 -9.11 6.59 -7.52
C ARG A 158 -10.07 7.12 -6.45
N ASP A 159 -11.36 7.14 -6.74
CA ASP A 159 -12.36 7.45 -5.74
C ASP A 159 -12.35 6.38 -4.65
N SER A 160 -12.38 6.79 -3.38
CA SER A 160 -12.40 5.87 -2.26
C SER A 160 -13.76 5.19 -2.18
N GLU A 161 -13.75 3.87 -1.98
CA GLU A 161 -14.98 3.12 -1.74
C GLU A 161 -15.27 3.12 -0.24
N LYS A 162 -16.42 3.67 0.16
CA LYS A 162 -16.94 3.37 1.49
C LYS A 162 -17.22 1.87 1.53
N MET A 163 -16.70 1.16 2.52
CA MET A 163 -17.12 -0.21 2.75
C MET A 163 -18.63 -0.19 2.86
N LYS A 164 -19.29 -0.91 1.95
CA LYS A 164 -20.74 -1.15 2.06
C LYS A 164 -20.91 -1.86 3.39
N GLY A 165 -21.39 -1.13 4.39
CA GLY A 165 -21.71 -1.72 5.67
C GLY A 165 -22.61 -2.90 5.40
N SER A 166 -22.34 -4.01 6.03
CA SER A 166 -23.30 -5.11 6.08
C SER A 166 -24.53 -4.63 6.82
N LEU A 167 -25.42 -3.96 6.11
CA LEU A 167 -26.81 -3.81 6.48
C LEU A 167 -27.48 -5.13 6.10
N ASN A 168 -27.27 -6.13 6.93
CA ASN A 168 -28.19 -7.25 7.03
C ASN A 168 -28.38 -7.53 8.51
N THR A 169 -29.32 -6.83 9.06
CA THR A 169 -30.15 -7.32 10.14
C THR A 169 -31.09 -8.36 9.58
#